data_ce60e305766c628ce88fc83ac791ba8b
#
_entry.id   ce60e305766c628ce88fc83ac791ba8b
#
_cell.length_a   1.000
_cell.length_b   1.000
_cell.length_c   1.000
_cell.angle_alpha   90.00
_cell.angle_beta   90.00
_cell.angle_gamma   90.00
#
_symmetry.space_group_name_H-M   'P 1'
#
loop_
_entity.id
_entity.type
_entity.pdbx_description
1 polymer ?
#
loop_
_entity_poly.entity_id
_entity_poly.type
_entity_poly.pdbx_seq_one_letter_code
_entity_poly.pdbx_strand_id
1 'polypeptide(L)'
;MKKSKSFLSVFILSAIIIFTLVSSCVDSSEKNLSKVTKTDKNLLTGNWVRTDASYLIKIIKLNDDRTLSVQYFNPNPINVGKAIWEENNGNLKIVIELRDVNYPGSTYTLNYLQDRDMLAGDYYQAVEGLTFYVEFVRNN
;
A
#
# COMPACT_ATOMS: atom_id res chain seq x y z
N MET A 1 3.32 -75.07 54.96
CA MET A 1 3.60 -76.35 54.25
C MET A 1 3.55 -76.14 52.74
N LYS A 2 4.57 -76.71 52.07
CA LYS A 2 4.72 -76.90 50.63
C LYS A 2 4.80 -75.61 49.76
N LYS A 3 6.02 -75.17 49.30
CA LYS A 3 6.95 -75.69 48.26
C LYS A 3 6.23 -75.84 46.89
N SER A 4 6.67 -75.08 45.92
CA SER A 4 7.27 -75.61 44.70
C SER A 4 7.51 -74.44 43.73
N LYS A 5 8.79 -74.03 43.54
CA LYS A 5 9.68 -74.35 42.43
C LYS A 5 9.16 -73.88 41.05
N SER A 6 9.83 -72.85 40.52
CA SER A 6 10.72 -72.92 39.37
C SER A 6 10.09 -73.17 38.00
N PHE A 7 10.23 -72.21 37.10
CA PHE A 7 10.93 -72.52 35.85
C PHE A 7 11.40 -71.26 35.16
N LEU A 8 12.67 -71.22 35.03
CA LEU A 8 13.47 -70.33 34.22
C LEU A 8 13.23 -70.68 32.74
N SER A 9 12.78 -69.76 31.93
CA SER A 9 12.90 -69.95 30.50
C SER A 9 13.35 -68.64 29.89
N VAL A 10 14.62 -68.67 29.53
CA VAL A 10 15.33 -67.69 28.75
C VAL A 10 14.86 -67.87 27.31
N PHE A 11 14.12 -66.92 26.77
CA PHE A 11 14.01 -66.75 25.31
C PHE A 11 14.62 -65.46 24.92
N ILE A 12 15.87 -65.60 24.42
CA ILE A 12 16.51 -64.59 23.63
C ILE A 12 15.77 -64.55 22.30
N LEU A 13 15.00 -63.53 22.04
CA LEU A 13 14.50 -63.26 20.70
C LEU A 13 14.97 -61.89 20.28
N SER A 14 15.91 -61.94 19.32
CA SER A 14 16.44 -60.88 18.55
C SER A 14 15.31 -59.96 18.00
N ALA A 15 15.13 -58.80 18.60
CA ALA A 15 14.28 -57.79 18.01
C ALA A 15 15.14 -56.95 17.04
N ILE A 16 14.94 -57.24 15.78
CA ILE A 16 15.42 -56.40 14.67
C ILE A 16 14.72 -55.04 14.79
N ILE A 17 15.48 -54.05 15.21
CA ILE A 17 15.03 -52.65 15.17
C ILE A 17 15.04 -52.21 13.72
N ILE A 18 13.90 -52.29 13.07
CA ILE A 18 13.68 -51.62 11.80
C ILE A 18 13.56 -50.12 12.11
N PHE A 19 14.67 -49.43 11.92
CA PHE A 19 14.74 -47.99 11.95
C PHE A 19 14.07 -47.47 10.66
N THR A 20 12.75 -47.30 10.69
CA THR A 20 12.06 -46.59 9.64
C THR A 20 12.43 -45.12 9.71
N LEU A 21 13.29 -44.70 8.79
CA LEU A 21 13.52 -43.28 8.46
C LEU A 21 12.19 -42.68 8.01
N VAL A 22 11.47 -42.09 8.97
CA VAL A 22 10.42 -41.18 8.63
C VAL A 22 11.09 -39.92 8.11
N SER A 23 11.23 -39.86 6.80
CA SER A 23 11.57 -38.62 6.10
C SER A 23 10.45 -37.64 6.37
N SER A 24 10.60 -36.84 7.41
CA SER A 24 9.79 -35.67 7.62
C SER A 24 10.11 -34.74 6.47
N CYS A 25 9.26 -34.73 5.45
CA CYS A 25 9.11 -33.57 4.60
C CYS A 25 8.70 -32.43 5.52
N VAL A 26 9.69 -31.62 5.90
CA VAL A 26 9.44 -30.29 6.39
C VAL A 26 8.91 -29.54 5.18
N ASP A 27 7.59 -29.50 5.09
CA ASP A 27 6.88 -28.58 4.24
C ASP A 27 7.26 -27.19 4.73
N SER A 28 8.32 -26.66 4.13
CA SER A 28 8.68 -25.26 4.28
C SER A 28 7.58 -24.48 3.60
N SER A 29 6.49 -24.30 4.32
CA SER A 29 5.53 -23.24 4.05
C SER A 29 6.33 -21.94 4.14
N GLU A 30 7.07 -21.61 3.07
CA GLU A 30 7.53 -20.27 2.85
C GLU A 30 6.29 -19.40 2.90
N LYS A 31 6.07 -18.80 4.09
CA LYS A 31 5.30 -17.59 4.20
C LYS A 31 5.90 -16.66 3.16
N ASN A 32 5.25 -16.58 2.01
CA ASN A 32 5.41 -15.49 1.08
C ASN A 32 4.99 -14.24 1.85
N LEU A 33 5.93 -13.76 2.66
CA LEU A 33 5.88 -12.41 3.20
C LEU A 33 5.99 -11.53 1.96
N SER A 34 4.85 -11.14 1.43
CA SER A 34 4.79 -10.22 0.29
C SER A 34 5.65 -9.03 0.69
N LYS A 35 6.84 -8.98 0.08
CA LYS A 35 7.76 -7.86 0.20
C LYS A 35 6.96 -6.66 -0.24
N VAL A 36 6.50 -5.83 0.71
CA VAL A 36 5.87 -4.56 0.42
C VAL A 36 6.88 -3.79 -0.40
N THR A 37 6.68 -3.80 -1.70
CA THR A 37 7.54 -3.07 -2.63
C THR A 37 7.24 -1.61 -2.40
N LYS A 38 8.21 -0.89 -1.83
CA LYS A 38 8.09 0.57 -1.67
C LYS A 38 7.82 1.16 -3.04
N THR A 39 6.67 1.78 -3.22
CA THR A 39 6.29 2.44 -4.46
C THR A 39 7.23 3.62 -4.70
N ASP A 40 7.75 3.74 -5.92
CA ASP A 40 8.60 4.89 -6.25
C ASP A 40 7.77 6.18 -6.21
N LYS A 41 8.04 7.03 -5.22
CA LYS A 41 7.36 8.32 -5.07
C LYS A 41 7.49 9.22 -6.30
N ASN A 42 8.54 9.04 -7.12
CA ASN A 42 8.74 9.83 -8.33
C ASN A 42 7.68 9.55 -9.41
N LEU A 43 6.95 8.43 -9.30
CA LEU A 43 5.81 8.15 -10.18
C LEU A 43 4.72 9.21 -10.10
N LEU A 44 4.62 9.96 -9.01
CA LEU A 44 3.63 11.04 -8.88
C LEU A 44 4.04 12.33 -9.63
N THR A 45 5.33 12.54 -9.93
CA THR A 45 5.76 13.74 -10.63
C THR A 45 5.21 13.79 -12.05
N GLY A 46 4.80 14.98 -12.49
CA GLY A 46 4.25 15.21 -13.82
C GLY A 46 3.01 16.06 -13.84
N ASN A 47 2.35 16.08 -14.98
CA ASN A 47 1.11 16.82 -15.22
C ASN A 47 -0.07 15.85 -15.16
N TRP A 48 -1.12 16.26 -14.43
CA TRP A 48 -2.32 15.45 -14.22
C TRP A 48 -3.54 16.26 -14.58
N VAL A 49 -4.28 15.84 -15.59
CA VAL A 49 -5.50 16.52 -16.06
C VAL A 49 -6.72 15.78 -15.57
N ARG A 50 -7.68 16.54 -15.04
CA ARG A 50 -8.95 16.01 -14.58
C ARG A 50 -9.77 15.48 -15.76
N THR A 51 -10.40 14.33 -15.60
CA THR A 51 -11.09 13.63 -16.70
C THR A 51 -12.38 14.32 -17.16
N ASP A 52 -13.04 15.05 -16.26
CA ASP A 52 -14.33 15.71 -16.51
C ASP A 52 -14.22 17.26 -16.69
N ALA A 53 -13.01 17.82 -16.61
CA ALA A 53 -12.77 19.25 -16.74
C ALA A 53 -11.30 19.54 -17.09
N SER A 54 -11.02 20.75 -17.60
CA SER A 54 -9.66 21.18 -17.96
C SER A 54 -8.85 21.66 -16.74
N TYR A 55 -8.98 20.98 -15.60
CA TYR A 55 -8.20 21.30 -14.39
C TYR A 55 -6.90 20.52 -14.40
N LEU A 56 -5.82 21.21 -14.05
CA LEU A 56 -4.47 20.66 -14.09
C LEU A 56 -3.81 20.71 -12.71
N ILE A 57 -3.31 19.57 -12.26
CA ILE A 57 -2.36 19.45 -11.16
C ILE A 57 -0.99 19.17 -11.76
N LYS A 58 0.01 20.02 -11.47
CA LYS A 58 1.40 19.80 -11.86
C LYS A 58 2.23 19.51 -10.62
N ILE A 59 2.60 18.24 -10.44
CA ILE A 59 3.46 17.80 -9.34
C ILE A 59 4.91 17.91 -9.79
N ILE A 60 5.69 18.78 -9.15
CA ILE A 60 7.06 19.08 -9.49
C ILE A 60 8.02 18.19 -8.71
N LYS A 61 7.76 18.02 -7.39
CA LYS A 61 8.66 17.28 -6.50
C LYS A 61 7.93 16.80 -5.24
N LEU A 62 8.28 15.61 -4.78
CA LEU A 62 7.93 15.09 -3.46
C LEU A 62 9.13 15.30 -2.52
N ASN A 63 8.98 16.14 -1.53
CA ASN A 63 10.03 16.43 -0.57
C ASN A 63 10.09 15.36 0.54
N ASP A 64 11.27 15.20 1.15
CA ASP A 64 11.46 14.18 2.21
C ASP A 64 10.73 14.53 3.52
N ASP A 65 10.38 15.80 3.73
CA ASP A 65 9.55 16.29 4.84
C ASP A 65 8.04 16.06 4.63
N ARG A 66 7.67 15.25 3.61
CA ARG A 66 6.29 14.95 3.24
C ARG A 66 5.51 16.10 2.58
N THR A 67 6.13 17.22 2.30
CA THR A 67 5.51 18.28 1.50
C THR A 67 5.59 17.99 0.00
N LEU A 68 4.67 18.59 -0.78
CA LEU A 68 4.65 18.55 -2.25
C LEU A 68 4.98 19.94 -2.81
N SER A 69 5.90 19.98 -3.78
CA SER A 69 6.01 21.14 -4.68
C SER A 69 5.03 20.92 -5.82
N VAL A 70 3.92 21.66 -5.81
CA VAL A 70 2.81 21.47 -6.74
C VAL A 70 2.23 22.80 -7.18
N GLN A 71 1.66 22.83 -8.39
CA GLN A 71 0.88 23.93 -8.94
C GLN A 71 -0.50 23.39 -9.35
N TYR A 72 -1.53 24.23 -9.21
CA TYR A 72 -2.89 23.92 -9.64
C TYR A 72 -3.44 25.01 -10.55
N PHE A 73 -4.18 24.59 -11.59
CA PHE A 73 -4.74 25.50 -12.61
C PHE A 73 -6.21 25.19 -12.89
N ASN A 74 -7.05 26.26 -12.99
CA ASN A 74 -8.47 26.18 -13.34
C ASN A 74 -8.96 27.45 -14.09
N PRO A 75 -8.77 27.60 -15.37
CA PRO A 75 -7.55 27.28 -16.13
C PRO A 75 -6.36 28.13 -15.70
N ASN A 76 -6.63 29.24 -14.99
CA ASN A 76 -5.60 30.11 -14.42
C ASN A 76 -4.96 29.50 -13.18
N PRO A 77 -3.74 29.89 -12.82
CA PRO A 77 -3.11 29.47 -11.60
C PRO A 77 -3.96 29.80 -10.38
N ILE A 78 -4.12 28.82 -9.48
CA ILE A 78 -4.80 28.96 -8.19
C ILE A 78 -3.78 28.71 -7.08
N ASN A 79 -3.79 29.53 -6.05
CA ASN A 79 -2.87 29.41 -4.92
C ASN A 79 -3.09 28.12 -4.15
N VAL A 80 -2.00 27.39 -3.94
CA VAL A 80 -1.94 26.20 -3.09
C VAL A 80 -1.51 26.63 -1.69
N GLY A 81 -2.36 26.43 -0.69
CA GLY A 81 -2.08 26.75 0.71
C GLY A 81 -1.27 25.68 1.41
N LYS A 82 -1.59 24.41 1.14
CA LYS A 82 -0.92 23.25 1.70
C LYS A 82 -0.91 22.10 0.69
N ALA A 83 0.20 21.42 0.56
CA ALA A 83 0.27 20.18 -0.21
C ALA A 83 1.22 19.19 0.47
N ILE A 84 0.73 17.97 0.68
CA ILE A 84 1.47 16.89 1.33
C ILE A 84 1.27 15.57 0.59
N TRP A 85 2.19 14.64 0.82
CA TRP A 85 2.08 13.27 0.36
C TRP A 85 2.31 12.28 1.50
N GLU A 86 1.68 11.12 1.39
CA GLU A 86 1.78 10.02 2.33
C GLU A 86 2.01 8.72 1.58
N GLU A 87 2.74 7.80 2.19
CA GLU A 87 2.87 6.43 1.73
C GLU A 87 2.44 5.50 2.85
N ASN A 88 1.52 4.61 2.56
CA ASN A 88 1.06 3.60 3.49
C ASN A 88 0.94 2.25 2.77
N ASN A 89 1.76 1.27 3.18
CA ASN A 89 1.78 -0.08 2.60
C ASN A 89 1.91 -0.09 1.06
N GLY A 90 2.76 0.80 0.52
CA GLY A 90 2.97 0.92 -0.92
C GLY A 90 1.93 1.77 -1.66
N ASN A 91 0.90 2.26 -0.97
CA ASN A 91 -0.09 3.17 -1.55
C ASN A 91 0.35 4.62 -1.34
N LEU A 92 0.43 5.37 -2.43
CA LEU A 92 0.73 6.78 -2.41
C LEU A 92 -0.58 7.59 -2.40
N LYS A 93 -0.66 8.55 -1.48
CA LYS A 93 -1.77 9.49 -1.34
C LYS A 93 -1.23 10.91 -1.33
N ILE A 94 -1.97 11.84 -1.95
CA ILE A 94 -1.67 13.28 -1.90
C ILE A 94 -2.88 14.04 -1.36
N VAL A 95 -2.57 15.12 -0.63
CA VAL A 95 -3.58 16.08 -0.19
C VAL A 95 -3.13 17.47 -0.63
N ILE A 96 -4.00 18.18 -1.35
CA ILE A 96 -3.72 19.52 -1.88
C ILE A 96 -4.87 20.44 -1.45
N GLU A 97 -4.57 21.42 -0.61
CA GLU A 97 -5.50 22.44 -0.14
C GLU A 97 -5.29 23.71 -0.96
N LEU A 98 -6.37 24.22 -1.54
CA LEU A 98 -6.40 25.46 -2.33
C LEU A 98 -6.75 26.65 -1.42
N ARG A 99 -6.06 27.79 -1.62
CA ARG A 99 -6.24 29.01 -0.85
C ARG A 99 -6.30 30.22 -1.79
N ASP A 100 -7.47 30.42 -2.36
CA ASP A 100 -7.72 31.55 -3.25
C ASP A 100 -9.14 32.12 -3.02
N VAL A 101 -9.50 33.21 -3.66
CA VAL A 101 -10.76 33.91 -3.47
C VAL A 101 -11.98 32.98 -3.57
N ASN A 102 -11.99 32.08 -4.55
CA ASN A 102 -13.07 31.11 -4.76
C ASN A 102 -12.74 29.70 -4.21
N TYR A 103 -11.64 29.58 -3.46
CA TYR A 103 -11.13 28.30 -2.94
C TYR A 103 -10.66 28.43 -1.48
N PRO A 104 -11.56 28.79 -0.53
CA PRO A 104 -11.20 29.04 0.87
C PRO A 104 -10.98 27.73 1.65
N GLY A 105 -10.00 26.90 1.23
CA GLY A 105 -9.72 25.60 1.82
C GLY A 105 -10.34 24.42 1.06
N SER A 106 -10.73 24.61 -0.20
CA SER A 106 -11.11 23.48 -1.07
C SER A 106 -9.96 22.50 -1.20
N THR A 107 -10.23 21.20 -1.04
CA THR A 107 -9.17 20.21 -0.82
C THR A 107 -9.34 18.99 -1.72
N TYR A 108 -8.28 18.61 -2.41
CA TYR A 108 -8.15 17.32 -3.07
C TYR A 108 -7.49 16.31 -2.13
N THR A 109 -8.08 15.11 -2.02
CA THR A 109 -7.51 13.93 -1.34
C THR A 109 -7.49 12.79 -2.33
N LEU A 110 -6.33 12.53 -2.95
CA LEU A 110 -6.20 11.63 -4.09
C LEU A 110 -5.24 10.49 -3.78
N ASN A 111 -5.61 9.27 -4.20
CA ASN A 111 -4.78 8.10 -4.17
C ASN A 111 -4.19 7.85 -5.56
N TYR A 112 -2.94 7.43 -5.64
CA TYR A 112 -2.33 7.00 -6.88
C TYR A 112 -2.67 5.54 -7.18
N LEU A 113 -3.33 5.31 -8.30
CA LEU A 113 -3.68 4.00 -8.81
C LEU A 113 -2.64 3.57 -9.83
N GLN A 114 -1.63 2.84 -9.36
CA GLN A 114 -0.44 2.50 -10.14
C GLN A 114 -0.76 1.65 -11.39
N ASP A 115 -1.74 0.76 -11.31
CA ASP A 115 -2.19 -0.11 -12.39
C ASP A 115 -2.81 0.66 -13.56
N ARG A 116 -3.32 1.85 -13.31
CA ARG A 116 -3.98 2.71 -14.29
C ARG A 116 -3.23 4.02 -14.58
N ASP A 117 -2.12 4.26 -13.89
CA ASP A 117 -1.37 5.52 -13.91
C ASP A 117 -2.28 6.76 -13.79
N MET A 118 -3.09 6.78 -12.72
CA MET A 118 -4.04 7.85 -12.48
C MET A 118 -4.11 8.23 -11.00
N LEU A 119 -4.56 9.47 -10.74
CA LEU A 119 -4.92 9.92 -9.40
C LEU A 119 -6.43 9.91 -9.28
N ALA A 120 -6.97 9.34 -8.19
CA ALA A 120 -8.40 9.26 -7.97
C ALA A 120 -8.75 9.44 -6.49
N GLY A 121 -9.88 10.09 -6.22
CA GLY A 121 -10.35 10.32 -4.86
C GLY A 121 -11.33 11.48 -4.75
N ASP A 122 -11.27 12.20 -3.64
CA ASP A 122 -12.25 13.20 -3.27
C ASP A 122 -11.75 14.63 -3.51
N TYR A 123 -12.66 15.47 -4.01
CA TYR A 123 -12.54 16.92 -4.01
C TYR A 123 -13.60 17.52 -3.10
N TYR A 124 -13.18 18.10 -1.99
CA TYR A 124 -14.04 18.90 -1.13
C TYR A 124 -14.06 20.35 -1.62
N GLN A 125 -15.24 20.82 -2.01
CA GLN A 125 -15.48 22.21 -2.41
C GLN A 125 -15.95 23.02 -1.19
N ALA A 126 -15.04 23.81 -0.63
CA ALA A 126 -15.28 24.49 0.65
C ALA A 126 -16.40 25.55 0.62
N VAL A 127 -16.63 26.21 -0.53
CA VAL A 127 -17.68 27.23 -0.68
C VAL A 127 -19.08 26.63 -0.49
N GLU A 128 -19.32 25.45 -1.04
CA GLU A 128 -20.63 24.79 -1.02
C GLU A 128 -20.72 23.66 0.01
N GLY A 129 -19.59 23.27 0.62
CA GLY A 129 -19.53 22.18 1.59
C GLY A 129 -19.79 20.80 0.96
N LEU A 130 -19.59 20.65 -0.35
CA LEU A 130 -19.85 19.44 -1.10
C LEU A 130 -18.55 18.66 -1.39
N THR A 131 -18.67 17.34 -1.48
CA THR A 131 -17.58 16.47 -1.87
C THR A 131 -17.93 15.71 -3.14
N PHE A 132 -16.98 15.68 -4.09
CA PHE A 132 -17.14 15.04 -5.39
C PHE A 132 -16.00 14.01 -5.57
N TYR A 133 -16.33 12.83 -6.09
CA TYR A 133 -15.31 11.93 -6.58
C TYR A 133 -14.73 12.45 -7.89
N VAL A 134 -13.41 12.43 -8.01
CA VAL A 134 -12.69 12.98 -9.16
C VAL A 134 -11.54 12.07 -9.58
N GLU A 135 -11.21 12.12 -10.85
CA GLU A 135 -10.12 11.37 -11.46
C GLU A 135 -9.24 12.28 -12.30
N PHE A 136 -7.92 12.03 -12.23
CA PHE A 136 -6.93 12.73 -13.04
C PHE A 136 -6.06 11.70 -13.75
N VAL A 137 -5.86 11.92 -15.05
CA VAL A 137 -4.97 11.11 -15.88
C VAL A 137 -3.71 11.88 -16.20
N ARG A 138 -2.63 11.15 -16.46
CA ARG A 138 -1.36 11.76 -16.83
C ARG A 138 -1.50 12.44 -18.19
N ASN A 139 -0.96 13.66 -18.29
CA ASN A 139 -0.85 14.43 -19.52
C ASN A 139 0.63 14.55 -19.90
N ASN A 140 1.01 13.79 -20.92
CA ASN A 140 2.37 13.75 -21.46
C ASN A 140 2.63 14.90 -22.45
#